data_8c45240687edebf0c664d527352f7a4b
#
_entry.id   8c45240687edebf0c664d527352f7a4b
#
_cell.length_a   1.000
_cell.length_b   1.000
_cell.length_c   1.000
_cell.angle_alpha   90.00
_cell.angle_beta   90.00
_cell.angle_gamma   90.00
#
_symmetry.space_group_name_H-M   'P 1'
#
loop_
_entity.id
_entity.type
_entity.pdbx_description
1 polymer ?
#
loop_
_entity_poly.entity_id
_entity_poly.type
_entity_poly.pdbx_seq_one_letter_code
_entity_poly.pdbx_strand_id
1 'polypeptide(L)'
;MTRRNTRITWFVLCWTLLFHYESLRAGYLNPLLKRELPKFPLLFPPAGWIMFFQVDRSYGFAEIYGVRDDRPHLLDPHDVFRTRALGYDNIHRNVLIGVLPHHRAEAFCRYLRRKFPAYDSFLVVYAHYPNLIDAPERLLRQVAYTCN
;
A
#
# COMPACT_ATOMS: atom_id res chain seq x y z
N MET A 1 28.92 -35.68 -16.67
CA MET A 1 28.07 -34.48 -16.83
C MET A 1 28.29 -33.90 -18.22
N THR A 2 27.23 -33.68 -19.00
CA THR A 2 27.37 -33.06 -20.31
C THR A 2 27.67 -31.58 -20.14
N ARG A 3 28.41 -30.94 -21.08
CA ARG A 3 28.73 -29.50 -21.06
C ARG A 3 27.48 -28.62 -20.89
N ARG A 4 26.32 -29.07 -21.39
CA ARG A 4 25.03 -28.41 -21.24
C ARG A 4 24.57 -28.36 -19.78
N ASN A 5 24.66 -29.50 -19.08
CA ASN A 5 24.23 -29.57 -17.67
C ASN A 5 25.10 -28.69 -16.78
N THR A 6 26.40 -28.66 -17.02
CA THR A 6 27.32 -27.79 -16.28
C THR A 6 26.96 -26.30 -16.46
N ARG A 7 26.63 -25.85 -17.68
CA ARG A 7 26.20 -24.46 -17.93
C ARG A 7 24.89 -24.14 -17.22
N ILE A 8 23.92 -25.04 -17.26
CA ILE A 8 22.64 -24.85 -16.57
C ILE A 8 22.86 -24.76 -15.05
N THR A 9 23.69 -25.65 -14.49
CA THR A 9 24.03 -25.63 -13.05
C THR A 9 24.66 -24.29 -12.65
N TRP A 10 25.64 -23.80 -13.41
CA TRP A 10 26.26 -22.51 -13.13
C TRP A 10 25.27 -21.35 -13.24
N PHE A 11 24.39 -21.37 -14.25
CA PHE A 11 23.35 -20.35 -14.40
C PHE A 11 22.43 -20.32 -13.18
N VAL A 12 21.94 -21.49 -12.74
CA VAL A 12 21.05 -21.60 -11.57
C VAL A 12 21.76 -21.12 -10.30
N LEU A 13 23.01 -21.51 -10.09
CA LEU A 13 23.78 -21.08 -8.92
C LEU A 13 23.98 -19.55 -8.91
N CYS A 14 24.42 -18.98 -10.02
CA CYS A 14 24.61 -17.53 -10.12
C CYS A 14 23.29 -16.77 -9.94
N TRP A 15 22.21 -17.25 -10.54
CA TRP A 15 20.89 -16.65 -10.39
C TRP A 15 20.40 -16.69 -8.94
N THR A 16 20.54 -17.84 -8.28
CA THR A 16 20.16 -18.00 -6.87
C THR A 16 20.97 -17.09 -5.96
N LEU A 17 22.28 -16.98 -6.16
CA LEU A 17 23.13 -16.08 -5.39
C LEU A 17 22.75 -14.59 -5.58
N LEU A 18 22.48 -14.17 -6.82
CA LEU A 18 22.04 -12.82 -7.12
C LEU A 18 20.68 -12.51 -6.50
N PHE A 19 19.76 -13.46 -6.54
CA PHE A 19 18.45 -13.35 -5.91
C PHE A 19 18.56 -13.17 -4.40
N HIS A 20 19.36 -13.99 -3.73
CA HIS A 20 19.58 -13.86 -2.28
C HIS A 20 20.29 -12.57 -1.93
N TYR A 21 21.29 -12.15 -2.72
CA TYR A 21 21.95 -10.87 -2.54
C TYR A 21 20.94 -9.72 -2.56
N GLU A 22 20.08 -9.63 -3.58
CA GLU A 22 19.13 -8.53 -3.70
C GLU A 22 18.04 -8.59 -2.60
N SER A 23 17.62 -9.78 -2.19
CA SER A 23 16.68 -9.98 -1.09
C SER A 23 17.25 -9.52 0.27
N LEU A 24 18.52 -9.75 0.51
CA LEU A 24 19.18 -9.41 1.78
C LEU A 24 19.80 -8.00 1.78
N ARG A 25 20.05 -7.44 0.61
CA ARG A 25 20.79 -6.19 0.44
C ARG A 25 20.21 -5.03 1.26
N ALA A 26 18.92 -4.74 1.09
CA ALA A 26 18.30 -3.57 1.71
C ALA A 26 18.08 -3.75 3.22
N GLY A 27 17.62 -4.94 3.65
CA GLY A 27 17.26 -5.19 5.05
C GLY A 27 18.43 -5.56 5.95
N TYR A 28 19.47 -6.18 5.40
CA TYR A 28 20.58 -6.73 6.20
C TYR A 28 21.97 -6.20 5.78
N LEU A 29 22.29 -6.27 4.48
CA LEU A 29 23.66 -5.98 4.07
C LEU A 29 23.98 -4.47 4.12
N ASN A 30 23.07 -3.61 3.71
CA ASN A 30 23.28 -2.16 3.77
C ASN A 30 23.47 -1.66 5.22
N PRO A 31 22.59 -2.02 6.18
CA PRO A 31 22.79 -1.67 7.59
C PRO A 31 24.10 -2.24 8.19
N LEU A 32 24.40 -3.51 7.87
CA LEU A 32 25.59 -4.18 8.39
C LEU A 32 26.89 -3.51 7.91
N LEU A 33 26.93 -3.18 6.61
CA LEU A 33 28.12 -2.56 5.99
C LEU A 33 28.11 -1.04 6.08
N LYS A 34 27.06 -0.43 6.65
CA LYS A 34 26.85 1.03 6.76
C LYS A 34 27.05 1.77 5.43
N ARG A 35 26.68 1.15 4.32
CA ARG A 35 26.74 1.73 2.97
C ARG A 35 25.68 1.13 2.06
N GLU A 36 25.28 1.88 1.06
CA GLU A 36 24.40 1.37 0.01
C GLU A 36 25.19 0.51 -0.98
N LEU A 37 24.77 -0.75 -1.12
CA LEU A 37 25.34 -1.68 -2.07
C LEU A 37 24.65 -1.54 -3.44
N PRO A 38 25.34 -1.90 -4.54
CA PRO A 38 24.79 -1.84 -5.88
C PRO A 38 23.46 -2.58 -6.01
N LYS A 39 22.51 -1.98 -6.72
CA LYS A 39 21.19 -2.55 -6.99
C LYS A 39 21.17 -3.19 -8.38
N PHE A 40 20.59 -4.37 -8.48
CA PHE A 40 20.40 -5.07 -9.76
C PHE A 40 18.94 -4.98 -10.23
N PRO A 41 18.55 -3.91 -10.96
CA PRO A 41 17.16 -3.64 -11.33
C PRO A 41 16.54 -4.69 -12.27
N LEU A 42 17.39 -5.51 -12.92
CA LEU A 42 16.95 -6.55 -13.86
C LEU A 42 16.42 -7.82 -13.16
N LEU A 43 16.69 -7.99 -11.89
CA LEU A 43 16.38 -9.27 -11.22
C LEU A 43 14.96 -9.38 -10.71
N PHE A 44 14.33 -8.25 -10.35
CA PHE A 44 12.91 -8.24 -9.93
C PHE A 44 12.40 -6.81 -9.76
N PRO A 45 11.08 -6.57 -9.79
CA PRO A 45 10.55 -5.34 -9.23
C PRO A 45 11.09 -5.17 -7.81
N PRO A 46 11.65 -4.02 -7.48
CA PRO A 46 12.47 -3.82 -6.28
C PRO A 46 11.74 -3.99 -4.95
N ALA A 47 10.46 -4.24 -5.00
CA ALA A 47 9.62 -4.39 -3.81
C ALA A 47 9.30 -5.84 -3.46
N GLY A 48 9.74 -6.81 -4.28
CA GLY A 48 9.12 -8.12 -4.28
C GLY A 48 9.03 -8.77 -2.91
N TRP A 49 10.09 -8.79 -2.15
CA TRP A 49 10.17 -9.69 -1.00
C TRP A 49 10.40 -9.00 0.35
N ILE A 50 10.48 -7.69 0.38
CA ILE A 50 10.53 -6.92 1.64
C ILE A 50 9.29 -7.20 2.51
N MET A 51 8.16 -7.53 1.89
CA MET A 51 6.91 -7.85 2.59
C MET A 51 7.04 -9.00 3.62
N PHE A 52 8.01 -9.89 3.46
CA PHE A 52 8.18 -11.04 4.36
C PHE A 52 9.23 -10.82 5.44
N PHE A 53 10.04 -9.77 5.32
CA PHE A 53 11.17 -9.53 6.22
C PHE A 53 11.01 -8.29 7.09
N GLN A 54 10.04 -7.44 6.80
CA GLN A 54 9.81 -6.23 7.55
C GLN A 54 8.31 -6.05 7.78
N VAL A 55 7.92 -6.14 9.03
CA VAL A 55 6.59 -5.70 9.47
C VAL A 55 6.68 -4.20 9.73
N ASP A 56 5.92 -3.42 8.98
CA ASP A 56 5.83 -2.00 9.22
C ASP A 56 5.27 -1.75 10.63
N ARG A 57 5.92 -0.88 11.38
CA ARG A 57 5.44 -0.50 12.71
C ARG A 57 4.16 0.33 12.63
N SER A 58 3.93 0.98 11.52
CA SER A 58 2.75 1.82 11.29
C SER A 58 1.91 1.28 10.15
N TYR A 59 0.61 1.51 10.22
CA TYR A 59 -0.34 1.09 9.21
C TYR A 59 -1.33 2.21 8.94
N GLY A 60 -1.46 2.62 7.69
CA GLY A 60 -2.37 3.69 7.27
C GLY A 60 -3.33 3.24 6.17
N PHE A 61 -4.53 3.83 6.19
CA PHE A 61 -5.57 3.62 5.20
C PHE A 61 -6.46 4.86 5.09
N ALA A 62 -7.31 4.90 4.07
CA ALA A 62 -8.26 5.97 3.89
C ALA A 62 -9.68 5.51 4.19
N GLU A 63 -10.45 6.36 4.83
CA GLU A 63 -11.88 6.21 5.07
C GLU A 63 -12.65 7.34 4.36
N ILE A 64 -13.84 7.03 3.87
CA ILE A 64 -14.73 8.03 3.26
C ILE A 64 -16.03 8.03 4.04
N TYR A 65 -16.42 9.19 4.50
CA TYR A 65 -17.71 9.38 5.16
C TYR A 65 -18.60 10.26 4.28
N GLY A 66 -19.82 9.78 3.99
CA GLY A 66 -20.89 10.60 3.46
C GLY A 66 -21.63 11.28 4.61
N VAL A 67 -21.82 12.59 4.53
CA VAL A 67 -22.57 13.35 5.55
C VAL A 67 -23.99 13.58 5.03
N ARG A 68 -24.98 13.26 5.86
CA ARG A 68 -26.38 13.53 5.62
C ARG A 68 -27.04 13.89 6.95
N ASP A 69 -27.81 14.99 6.96
CA ASP A 69 -28.43 15.54 8.17
C ASP A 69 -27.41 15.75 9.30
N ASP A 70 -26.24 16.31 8.98
CA ASP A 70 -25.08 16.54 9.86
C ASP A 70 -24.50 15.26 10.53
N ARG A 71 -24.88 14.11 10.02
CA ARG A 71 -24.37 12.82 10.54
C ARG A 71 -23.42 12.17 9.54
N PRO A 72 -22.18 11.86 9.95
CA PRO A 72 -21.24 11.14 9.11
C PRO A 72 -21.56 9.64 9.08
N HIS A 73 -21.64 9.08 7.89
CA HIS A 73 -21.83 7.64 7.63
C HIS A 73 -20.61 7.10 6.89
N LEU A 74 -19.93 6.10 7.46
CA LEU A 74 -18.81 5.46 6.80
C LEU A 74 -19.31 4.73 5.54
N LEU A 75 -18.71 5.05 4.40
CA LEU A 75 -19.00 4.39 3.13
C LEU A 75 -18.13 3.14 2.97
N ASP A 76 -18.77 2.05 2.54
CA ASP A 76 -18.05 0.85 2.17
C ASP A 76 -17.17 1.12 0.92
N PRO A 77 -15.85 0.92 0.99
CA PRO A 77 -14.97 1.15 -0.15
C PRO A 77 -15.32 0.31 -1.38
N HIS A 78 -15.93 -0.87 -1.19
CA HIS A 78 -16.44 -1.67 -2.31
C HIS A 78 -17.60 -1.01 -3.06
N ASP A 79 -18.43 -0.25 -2.36
CA ASP A 79 -19.49 0.52 -3.00
C ASP A 79 -18.93 1.73 -3.74
N VAL A 80 -17.86 2.35 -3.20
CA VAL A 80 -17.17 3.46 -3.88
C VAL A 80 -16.65 3.02 -5.25
N PHE A 81 -16.02 1.85 -5.38
CA PHE A 81 -15.38 1.41 -6.63
C PHE A 81 -16.11 0.25 -7.35
N ARG A 82 -17.25 -0.20 -6.86
CA ARG A 82 -18.00 -1.36 -7.41
C ARG A 82 -17.16 -2.64 -7.49
N THR A 83 -16.46 -2.96 -6.43
CA THR A 83 -15.48 -4.06 -6.41
C THR A 83 -15.93 -5.27 -5.58
N ARG A 84 -17.17 -5.30 -5.07
CA ARG A 84 -17.68 -6.43 -4.26
C ARG A 84 -17.51 -7.80 -4.93
N ALA A 85 -17.67 -7.85 -6.25
CA ALA A 85 -17.55 -9.10 -7.01
C ALA A 85 -16.10 -9.61 -7.17
N LEU A 86 -15.10 -8.81 -6.81
CA LEU A 86 -13.69 -9.13 -7.03
C LEU A 86 -13.02 -9.80 -5.82
N GLY A 87 -13.69 -9.87 -4.66
CA GLY A 87 -13.12 -10.45 -3.43
C GLY A 87 -11.85 -9.77 -2.95
N TYR A 88 -11.69 -8.46 -3.22
CA TYR A 88 -10.49 -7.69 -2.89
C TYR A 88 -10.70 -6.86 -1.63
N ASP A 89 -10.25 -7.35 -0.48
CA ASP A 89 -10.59 -6.82 0.84
C ASP A 89 -9.79 -5.57 1.28
N ASN A 90 -8.68 -5.26 0.63
CA ASN A 90 -7.77 -4.17 1.05
C ASN A 90 -7.90 -2.87 0.25
N ILE A 91 -9.11 -2.56 -0.26
CA ILE A 91 -9.35 -1.35 -1.08
C ILE A 91 -9.08 -0.07 -0.29
N HIS A 92 -9.48 0.00 0.97
CA HIS A 92 -9.25 1.14 1.85
C HIS A 92 -7.76 1.48 2.02
N ARG A 93 -6.89 0.48 1.99
CA ARG A 93 -5.44 0.65 2.08
C ARG A 93 -4.79 0.90 0.72
N ASN A 94 -5.06 0.04 -0.24
CA ASN A 94 -4.25 0.00 -1.48
C ASN A 94 -4.78 0.93 -2.56
N VAL A 95 -6.07 1.25 -2.53
CA VAL A 95 -6.73 2.07 -3.57
C VAL A 95 -7.16 3.42 -3.02
N LEU A 96 -7.94 3.45 -1.93
CA LEU A 96 -8.43 4.71 -1.35
C LEU A 96 -7.31 5.62 -0.85
N ILE A 97 -6.19 5.08 -0.39
CA ILE A 97 -5.05 5.92 0.01
C ILE A 97 -4.53 6.78 -1.17
N GLY A 98 -4.73 6.33 -2.40
CA GLY A 98 -4.33 7.05 -3.60
C GLY A 98 -5.15 8.33 -3.87
N VAL A 99 -6.29 8.55 -3.21
CA VAL A 99 -7.10 9.76 -3.36
C VAL A 99 -6.87 10.80 -2.27
N LEU A 100 -6.07 10.48 -1.25
CA LEU A 100 -5.70 11.42 -0.18
C LEU A 100 -4.95 12.69 -0.67
N PRO A 101 -4.08 12.63 -1.71
CA PRO A 101 -3.37 13.82 -2.17
C PRO A 101 -4.33 14.91 -2.68
N HIS A 102 -4.12 16.15 -2.24
CA HIS A 102 -4.98 17.30 -2.57
C HIS A 102 -5.17 17.53 -4.07
N HIS A 103 -4.16 17.26 -4.91
CA HIS A 103 -4.28 17.43 -6.36
C HIS A 103 -5.33 16.50 -7.01
N ARG A 104 -5.77 15.47 -6.32
CA ARG A 104 -6.85 14.56 -6.76
C ARG A 104 -8.20 14.84 -6.12
N ALA A 105 -8.23 15.70 -5.10
CA ALA A 105 -9.41 15.93 -4.28
C ALA A 105 -10.61 16.38 -5.12
N GLU A 106 -10.45 17.38 -5.98
CA GLU A 106 -11.55 17.92 -6.79
C GLU A 106 -12.19 16.87 -7.71
N ALA A 107 -11.37 16.09 -8.40
CA ALA A 107 -11.86 15.06 -9.30
C ALA A 107 -12.59 13.95 -8.51
N PHE A 108 -12.08 13.59 -7.35
CA PHE A 108 -12.68 12.58 -6.50
C PHE A 108 -13.97 13.07 -5.84
N CYS A 109 -14.02 14.32 -5.39
CA CYS A 109 -15.24 14.94 -4.88
C CYS A 109 -16.37 14.96 -5.93
N ARG A 110 -16.06 15.35 -7.17
CA ARG A 110 -17.05 15.29 -8.28
C ARG A 110 -17.54 13.86 -8.52
N TYR A 111 -16.65 12.87 -8.41
CA TYR A 111 -17.02 11.47 -8.54
C TYR A 111 -17.98 11.03 -7.43
N LEU A 112 -17.67 11.33 -6.15
CA LEU A 112 -18.49 10.97 -4.99
C LEU A 112 -19.89 11.59 -5.07
N ARG A 113 -19.98 12.90 -5.35
CA ARG A 113 -21.27 13.60 -5.50
C ARG A 113 -22.17 12.98 -6.58
N ARG A 114 -21.58 12.65 -7.71
CA ARG A 114 -22.32 11.98 -8.80
C ARG A 114 -22.77 10.58 -8.44
N LYS A 115 -21.97 9.86 -7.66
CA LYS A 115 -22.24 8.47 -7.34
C LYS A 115 -23.18 8.30 -6.16
N PHE A 116 -23.12 9.18 -5.20
CA PHE A 116 -23.88 9.14 -3.96
C PHE A 116 -24.66 10.45 -3.74
N PRO A 117 -25.67 10.74 -4.59
CA PRO A 117 -26.40 12.00 -4.54
C PRO A 117 -27.27 12.17 -3.27
N ALA A 118 -27.39 11.15 -2.44
CA ALA A 118 -28.15 11.18 -1.19
C ALA A 118 -27.37 11.81 -0.02
N TYR A 119 -26.11 12.18 -0.20
CA TYR A 119 -25.28 12.84 0.80
C TYR A 119 -25.02 14.28 0.43
N ASP A 120 -25.05 15.17 1.44
CA ASP A 120 -24.85 16.61 1.29
C ASP A 120 -23.37 16.95 1.06
N SER A 121 -22.47 16.24 1.74
CA SER A 121 -21.03 16.43 1.65
C SER A 121 -20.28 15.13 1.95
N PHE A 122 -18.96 15.14 1.75
CA PHE A 122 -18.12 13.99 2.07
C PHE A 122 -16.86 14.42 2.84
N LEU A 123 -16.45 13.58 3.80
CA LEU A 123 -15.18 13.71 4.49
C LEU A 123 -14.26 12.59 4.02
N VAL A 124 -13.08 12.95 3.56
CA VAL A 124 -12.01 12.00 3.25
C VAL A 124 -11.00 12.05 4.39
N VAL A 125 -10.82 10.92 5.04
CA VAL A 125 -10.09 10.80 6.29
C VAL A 125 -8.91 9.88 6.10
N TYR A 126 -7.75 10.30 6.56
CA TYR A 126 -6.60 9.43 6.74
C TYR A 126 -6.65 8.84 8.15
N ALA A 127 -6.77 7.53 8.21
CA ALA A 127 -6.73 6.76 9.45
C ALA A 127 -5.41 6.00 9.53
N HIS A 128 -4.73 6.03 10.66
CA HIS A 128 -3.48 5.31 10.82
C HIS A 128 -3.22 4.84 12.25
N TYR A 129 -2.57 3.70 12.33
CA TYR A 129 -1.98 3.16 13.55
C TYR A 129 -0.52 3.58 13.59
N PRO A 130 -0.09 4.48 14.48
CA PRO A 130 1.29 4.98 14.52
C PRO A 130 2.29 3.92 14.99
N ASN A 131 1.84 2.99 15.82
CA ASN A 131 2.67 1.90 16.33
C ASN A 131 1.82 0.65 16.59
N LEU A 132 1.90 -0.31 15.69
CA LEU A 132 1.16 -1.57 15.78
C LEU A 132 1.74 -2.55 16.81
N ILE A 133 3.00 -2.34 17.24
CA ILE A 133 3.67 -3.25 18.16
C ILE A 133 3.32 -2.89 19.60
N ASP A 134 3.47 -1.61 19.98
CA ASP A 134 3.33 -1.18 21.36
C ASP A 134 1.94 -0.63 21.69
N ALA A 135 1.17 -0.21 20.67
CA ALA A 135 -0.18 0.35 20.82
C ALA A 135 -1.09 -0.03 19.63
N PRO A 136 -1.41 -1.31 19.46
CA PRO A 136 -2.16 -1.80 18.30
C PRO A 136 -3.61 -1.28 18.23
N GLU A 137 -4.20 -0.87 19.35
CA GLU A 137 -5.56 -0.30 19.44
C GLU A 137 -5.59 1.21 19.18
N ARG A 138 -4.44 1.89 19.14
CA ARG A 138 -4.37 3.35 18.96
C ARG A 138 -4.54 3.75 17.50
N LEU A 139 -5.79 3.96 17.10
CA LEU A 139 -6.13 4.48 15.77
C LEU A 139 -6.31 5.99 15.82
N LEU A 140 -5.52 6.70 15.02
CA LEU A 140 -5.64 8.15 14.83
C LEU A 140 -6.34 8.43 13.51
N ARG A 141 -7.26 9.43 13.51
CA ARG A 141 -7.99 9.87 12.32
C ARG A 141 -7.75 11.35 12.09
N GLN A 142 -7.41 11.68 10.87
CA GLN A 142 -7.20 13.06 10.43
C GLN A 142 -7.98 13.32 9.15
N VAL A 143 -8.80 14.36 9.13
CA VAL A 143 -9.49 14.79 7.89
C VAL A 143 -8.44 15.29 6.91
N ALA A 144 -8.34 14.64 5.75
CA ALA A 144 -7.47 15.06 4.67
C ALA A 144 -8.09 16.23 3.90
N TYR A 145 -9.38 16.12 3.57
CA TYR A 145 -10.17 17.21 2.97
C TYR A 145 -11.67 16.90 3.02
N THR A 146 -12.46 17.94 2.81
CA THR A 146 -13.93 17.89 2.74
C THR A 146 -14.39 18.20 1.32
N CYS A 147 -15.41 17.47 0.86
CA CYS A 147 -16.10 17.70 -0.40
C CYS A 147 -17.48 18.32 -0.11
N ASN A 148 -17.59 19.64 -0.30
CA ASN A 148 -18.85 20.37 -0.20
C ASN A 148 -19.56 20.44 -1.55
#